data_6905ecdbf0759cedebb7ecbcb3187062
#
_entry.id   6905ecdbf0759cedebb7ecbcb3187062
#
_cell.length_a   1.000
_cell.length_b   1.000
_cell.length_c   1.000
_cell.angle_alpha   90.00
_cell.angle_beta   90.00
_cell.angle_gamma   90.00
#
_symmetry.space_group_name_H-M   'P 1'
#
loop_
_entity.id
_entity.type
_entity.pdbx_description
1 polymer ?
#
loop_
_entity_poly.entity_id
_entity_poly.type
_entity_poly.pdbx_seq_one_letter_code
_entity_poly.pdbx_strand_id
1 'polypeptide(L)'
;GVQLSYTLASLGANRDFGSGGFNAKIHRRFAENWSIAAGWEGFLTIGDPVDFEDTLYSSITYVAETAPDLNDPFSRIALTAGVGNGRFRSLDDIENGNDTIGIFGSMAVRIARPVSAIVEWTGQDLALGVSIAPFRDFPLVITPALRDVAGAGDGPRLVLGAGLSFRF
;
A
#
# COMPACT_ATOMS: atom_id res chain seq x y z
N GLY A 1 -11.39 10.18 -7.31
CA GLY A 1 -10.06 10.76 -7.05
C GLY A 1 -8.94 9.96 -7.70
N VAL A 2 -7.78 10.59 -7.79
CA VAL A 2 -6.54 10.03 -8.34
C VAL A 2 -5.44 10.17 -7.29
N GLN A 3 -4.60 9.18 -7.18
CA GLN A 3 -3.40 9.19 -6.35
C GLN A 3 -2.19 8.84 -7.22
N LEU A 4 -1.14 9.63 -7.08
CA LEU A 4 0.19 9.34 -7.61
C LEU A 4 1.16 9.20 -6.45
N SER A 5 2.01 8.19 -6.49
CA SER A 5 2.98 7.93 -5.44
C SER A 5 4.28 7.37 -5.98
N TYR A 6 5.32 7.51 -5.19
CA TYR A 6 6.60 6.86 -5.39
C TYR A 6 6.91 6.00 -4.17
N THR A 7 7.30 4.77 -4.40
CA THR A 7 7.71 3.84 -3.36
C THR A 7 9.21 3.56 -3.51
N LEU A 8 9.97 3.87 -2.46
CA LEU A 8 11.38 3.52 -2.35
C LEU A 8 11.49 2.05 -1.95
N ALA A 9 12.17 1.23 -2.75
CA ALA A 9 12.16 -0.23 -2.60
C ALA A 9 12.94 -0.71 -1.38
N SER A 10 14.02 -0.04 -1.02
CA SER A 10 14.83 -0.41 0.13
C SER A 10 15.67 0.76 0.65
N LEU A 11 15.79 0.86 1.97
CA LEU A 11 16.70 1.75 2.68
C LEU A 11 17.92 0.98 3.22
N GLY A 12 18.26 -0.18 2.63
CA GLY A 12 19.33 -1.05 3.09
C GLY A 12 20.71 -0.74 2.48
N ALA A 13 21.79 -1.09 3.19
CA ALA A 13 23.18 -0.71 2.89
C ALA A 13 23.78 -1.34 1.61
N ASN A 14 23.10 -2.30 0.96
CA ASN A 14 23.62 -3.05 -0.19
C ASN A 14 22.85 -2.82 -1.50
N ARG A 15 22.00 -1.80 -1.56
CA ARG A 15 21.20 -1.46 -2.75
C ARG A 15 21.37 0.02 -3.08
N ASP A 16 21.30 0.36 -4.36
CA ASP A 16 21.43 1.75 -4.82
C ASP A 16 20.33 2.61 -4.20
N PHE A 17 20.75 3.60 -3.42
CA PHE A 17 19.83 4.54 -2.79
C PHE A 17 19.02 5.28 -3.86
N GLY A 18 17.71 5.24 -3.74
CA GLY A 18 16.80 5.90 -4.68
C GLY A 18 16.09 4.95 -5.65
N SER A 19 16.44 3.65 -5.65
CA SER A 19 15.70 2.66 -6.45
C SER A 19 14.25 2.54 -5.96
N GLY A 20 13.31 2.54 -6.90
CA GLY A 20 11.89 2.47 -6.57
C GLY A 20 10.97 2.58 -7.78
N GLY A 21 9.67 2.63 -7.53
CA GLY A 21 8.65 2.67 -8.57
C GLY A 21 7.61 3.76 -8.37
N PHE A 22 7.18 4.33 -9.48
CA PHE A 22 6.01 5.19 -9.53
C PHE A 22 4.75 4.37 -9.62
N ASN A 23 3.71 4.82 -8.90
CA ASN A 23 2.43 4.14 -8.80
C ASN A 23 1.31 5.14 -9.07
N ALA A 24 0.27 4.67 -9.73
CA ALA A 24 -0.96 5.40 -10.00
C ALA A 24 -2.17 4.62 -9.48
N LYS A 25 -3.11 5.30 -8.86
CA LYS A 25 -4.37 4.70 -8.38
C LYS A 25 -5.54 5.64 -8.65
N ILE A 26 -6.59 5.10 -9.22
CA ILE A 26 -7.90 5.74 -9.28
C ILE A 26 -8.81 5.12 -8.24
N HIS A 27 -9.66 5.93 -7.63
CA HIS A 27 -10.59 5.44 -6.62
C HIS A 27 -11.90 6.23 -6.64
N ARG A 28 -12.99 5.55 -6.24
CA ARG A 28 -14.31 6.15 -6.14
C ARG A 28 -15.06 5.60 -4.94
N ARG A 29 -15.65 6.49 -4.15
CA ARG A 29 -16.66 6.12 -3.17
C ARG A 29 -18.00 5.93 -3.90
N PHE A 30 -18.64 4.79 -3.72
CA PHE A 30 -19.90 4.46 -4.35
C PHE A 30 -21.07 4.29 -3.33
N ALA A 31 -20.74 4.18 -2.04
CA ALA A 31 -21.67 4.22 -0.93
C ALA A 31 -21.03 4.93 0.27
N GLU A 32 -21.78 5.18 1.33
CA GLU A 32 -21.34 5.97 2.49
C GLU A 32 -20.01 5.48 3.06
N ASN A 33 -19.86 4.17 3.24
CA ASN A 33 -18.67 3.55 3.84
C ASN A 33 -17.87 2.68 2.86
N TRP A 34 -18.25 2.64 1.57
CA TRP A 34 -17.64 1.77 0.59
C TRP A 34 -16.96 2.52 -0.53
N SER A 35 -15.79 2.06 -0.90
CA SER A 35 -15.07 2.57 -2.07
C SER A 35 -14.42 1.42 -2.86
N ILE A 36 -14.23 1.68 -4.15
CA ILE A 36 -13.47 0.82 -5.06
C ILE A 36 -12.23 1.57 -5.54
N ALA A 37 -11.20 0.84 -5.86
CA ALA A 37 -9.99 1.38 -6.49
C ALA A 37 -9.45 0.41 -7.53
N ALA A 38 -8.76 0.97 -8.52
CA ALA A 38 -7.86 0.25 -9.40
C ALA A 38 -6.53 0.99 -9.44
N GLY A 39 -5.44 0.25 -9.50
CA GLY A 39 -4.11 0.84 -9.49
C GLY A 39 -3.12 0.09 -10.34
N TRP A 40 -2.05 0.79 -10.68
CA TRP A 40 -0.90 0.31 -11.40
C TRP A 40 0.35 0.69 -10.59
N GLU A 41 1.03 -0.28 -10.03
CA GLU A 41 2.27 -0.09 -9.29
C GLU A 41 3.46 -0.44 -10.17
N GLY A 42 4.54 0.33 -10.03
CA GLY A 42 5.76 0.10 -10.82
C GLY A 42 5.63 0.45 -12.30
N PHE A 43 4.67 1.27 -12.71
CA PHE A 43 4.51 1.64 -14.12
C PHE A 43 5.71 2.41 -14.70
N LEU A 44 6.54 2.97 -13.84
CA LEU A 44 7.85 3.52 -14.15
C LEU A 44 8.78 3.26 -12.96
N THR A 45 9.91 2.61 -13.21
CA THR A 45 10.90 2.28 -12.19
C THR A 45 12.17 3.10 -12.35
N ILE A 46 12.84 3.41 -11.24
CA ILE A 46 14.17 4.04 -11.18
C ILE A 46 15.10 3.09 -10.44
N GLY A 47 16.31 2.88 -10.97
CA GLY A 47 17.30 1.95 -10.41
C GLY A 47 17.08 0.51 -10.90
N ASP A 48 17.38 -0.47 -10.05
CA ASP A 48 17.26 -1.89 -10.42
C ASP A 48 15.80 -2.31 -10.54
N PRO A 49 15.34 -2.75 -11.73
CA PRO A 49 13.95 -3.15 -11.95
C PRO A 49 13.56 -4.44 -11.20
N VAL A 50 14.49 -5.22 -10.69
CA VAL A 50 14.23 -6.47 -9.96
C VAL A 50 13.45 -6.23 -8.66
N ASP A 51 13.52 -5.04 -8.09
CA ASP A 51 12.85 -4.70 -6.82
C ASP A 51 11.41 -4.21 -6.97
N PHE A 52 10.96 -3.96 -8.21
CA PHE A 52 9.62 -3.40 -8.47
C PHE A 52 8.95 -4.10 -9.64
N GLU A 53 8.11 -5.05 -9.32
CA GLU A 53 7.32 -5.76 -10.33
C GLU A 53 6.14 -4.90 -10.79
N ASP A 54 5.93 -4.83 -12.11
CA ASP A 54 4.76 -4.24 -12.73
C ASP A 54 3.50 -4.95 -12.25
N THR A 55 2.63 -4.22 -11.56
CA THR A 55 1.50 -4.79 -10.82
C THR A 55 0.23 -4.02 -11.08
N LEU A 56 -0.76 -4.68 -11.68
CA LEU A 56 -2.12 -4.18 -11.82
C LEU A 56 -3.00 -4.80 -10.73
N TYR A 57 -3.86 -4.00 -10.13
CA TYR A 57 -4.77 -4.48 -9.09
C TYR A 57 -6.11 -3.75 -9.07
N SER A 58 -7.09 -4.39 -8.45
CA SER A 58 -8.35 -3.77 -8.05
C SER A 58 -8.68 -4.12 -6.60
N SER A 59 -9.38 -3.24 -5.92
CA SER A 59 -9.73 -3.44 -4.52
C SER A 59 -11.07 -2.79 -4.14
N ILE A 60 -11.67 -3.34 -3.10
CA ILE A 60 -12.82 -2.78 -2.41
C ILE A 60 -12.43 -2.48 -0.97
N THR A 61 -12.85 -1.33 -0.46
CA THR A 61 -12.57 -0.90 0.91
C THR A 61 -13.87 -0.54 1.62
N TYR A 62 -14.04 -1.07 2.82
CA TYR A 62 -15.05 -0.67 3.79
C TYR A 62 -14.43 0.13 4.92
N VAL A 63 -15.03 1.26 5.29
CA VAL A 63 -14.58 2.11 6.40
C VAL A 63 -15.62 2.08 7.51
N ALA A 64 -15.31 1.41 8.61
CA ALA A 64 -16.11 1.47 9.83
C ALA A 64 -15.85 2.78 10.58
N GLU A 65 -16.91 3.50 10.89
CA GLU A 65 -16.88 4.68 11.78
C GLU A 65 -17.18 4.22 13.20
N THR A 66 -16.16 4.16 14.05
CA THR A 66 -16.26 3.60 15.42
C THR A 66 -16.41 4.70 16.48
N ALA A 67 -16.09 5.95 16.14
CA ALA A 67 -16.34 7.12 16.97
C ALA A 67 -16.68 8.33 16.09
N PRO A 68 -17.50 9.28 16.59
CA PRO A 68 -17.92 10.45 15.82
C PRO A 68 -16.78 11.42 15.57
N ASP A 69 -15.88 11.61 16.55
CA ASP A 69 -14.74 12.53 16.41
C ASP A 69 -13.55 11.83 15.73
N LEU A 70 -13.03 12.46 14.68
CA LEU A 70 -11.84 12.01 13.97
C LEU A 70 -10.55 12.16 14.79
N ASN A 71 -10.57 12.92 15.88
CA ASN A 71 -9.43 13.05 16.80
C ASN A 71 -9.35 11.87 17.77
N ASP A 72 -10.46 11.15 17.96
CA ASP A 72 -10.46 9.97 18.83
C ASP A 72 -9.60 8.86 18.22
N PRO A 73 -8.75 8.22 19.01
CA PRO A 73 -8.08 6.99 18.59
C PRO A 73 -9.11 5.93 18.16
N PHE A 74 -8.74 5.15 17.17
CA PHE A 74 -9.58 4.08 16.61
C PHE A 74 -10.90 4.53 15.98
N SER A 75 -11.12 5.84 15.79
CA SER A 75 -12.38 6.39 15.26
C SER A 75 -12.71 5.93 13.83
N ARG A 76 -11.73 5.40 13.11
CA ARG A 76 -11.90 4.83 11.76
C ARG A 76 -11.07 3.56 11.62
N ILE A 77 -11.74 2.52 11.11
CA ILE A 77 -11.11 1.26 10.74
C ILE A 77 -11.44 1.02 9.27
N ALA A 78 -10.44 0.96 8.42
CA ALA A 78 -10.60 0.61 7.01
C ALA A 78 -10.19 -0.85 6.79
N LEU A 79 -11.07 -1.62 6.14
CA LEU A 79 -10.81 -2.98 5.72
C LEU A 79 -10.80 -3.02 4.20
N THR A 80 -9.73 -3.52 3.62
CA THR A 80 -9.56 -3.62 2.17
C THR A 80 -9.34 -5.07 1.77
N ALA A 81 -10.00 -5.49 0.70
CA ALA A 81 -9.72 -6.73 0.01
C ALA A 81 -9.52 -6.43 -1.47
N GLY A 82 -8.62 -7.15 -2.12
CA GLY A 82 -8.33 -6.91 -3.52
C GLY A 82 -7.73 -8.12 -4.21
N VAL A 83 -7.61 -7.99 -5.53
CA VAL A 83 -6.98 -8.94 -6.42
C VAL A 83 -6.00 -8.21 -7.33
N GLY A 84 -4.90 -8.84 -7.69
CA GLY A 84 -3.91 -8.26 -8.57
C GLY A 84 -2.92 -9.31 -9.06
N ASN A 85 -2.17 -8.95 -10.10
CA ASN A 85 -1.02 -9.73 -10.57
C ASN A 85 0.28 -9.28 -9.88
N GLY A 86 1.41 -9.53 -10.51
CA GLY A 86 2.72 -9.04 -10.06
C GLY A 86 2.98 -9.41 -8.60
N ARG A 87 3.21 -8.41 -7.78
CA ARG A 87 3.56 -8.59 -6.36
C ARG A 87 2.47 -9.22 -5.48
N PHE A 88 1.26 -9.38 -5.99
CA PHE A 88 0.16 -10.02 -5.26
C PHE A 88 0.04 -11.52 -5.51
N ARG A 89 0.86 -12.07 -6.41
CA ARG A 89 0.96 -13.51 -6.65
C ARG A 89 1.53 -14.23 -5.41
N SER A 90 1.28 -15.53 -5.31
CA SER A 90 1.93 -16.36 -4.30
C SER A 90 3.44 -16.46 -4.55
N LEU A 91 4.23 -16.77 -3.49
CA LEU A 91 5.68 -17.00 -3.65
C LEU A 91 5.96 -18.12 -4.66
N ASP A 92 5.20 -19.23 -4.59
CA ASP A 92 5.34 -20.36 -5.51
C ASP A 92 5.12 -19.92 -6.98
N ASP A 93 4.15 -19.05 -7.23
CA ASP A 93 3.90 -18.55 -8.58
C ASP A 93 5.01 -17.63 -9.09
N ILE A 94 5.56 -16.79 -8.20
CA ILE A 94 6.68 -15.92 -8.53
C ILE A 94 7.94 -16.73 -8.84
N GLU A 95 8.29 -17.70 -8.00
CA GLU A 95 9.46 -18.57 -8.18
C GLU A 95 9.37 -19.41 -9.46
N ASN A 96 8.17 -19.84 -9.83
CA ASN A 96 7.93 -20.63 -11.04
C ASN A 96 7.67 -19.76 -12.30
N GLY A 97 7.64 -18.43 -12.18
CA GLY A 97 7.37 -17.52 -13.28
C GLY A 97 5.94 -17.59 -13.81
N ASN A 98 5.00 -18.04 -13.00
CA ASN A 98 3.60 -18.16 -13.38
C ASN A 98 2.90 -16.79 -13.32
N ASP A 99 2.20 -16.45 -14.40
CA ASP A 99 1.41 -15.22 -14.50
C ASP A 99 0.00 -15.47 -13.96
N THR A 100 -0.15 -15.36 -12.64
CA THR A 100 -1.41 -15.62 -11.92
C THR A 100 -1.97 -14.36 -11.29
N ILE A 101 -3.22 -14.43 -10.83
CA ILE A 101 -3.87 -13.40 -10.04
C ILE A 101 -3.92 -13.86 -8.58
N GLY A 102 -3.33 -13.07 -7.70
CA GLY A 102 -3.35 -13.30 -6.26
C GLY A 102 -4.38 -12.42 -5.54
N ILE A 103 -4.62 -12.75 -4.28
CA ILE A 103 -5.53 -12.05 -3.39
C ILE A 103 -4.69 -11.32 -2.35
N PHE A 104 -5.08 -10.08 -2.04
CA PHE A 104 -4.47 -9.32 -0.95
C PHE A 104 -5.53 -8.69 -0.05
N GLY A 105 -5.11 -8.26 1.13
CA GLY A 105 -6.00 -7.57 2.05
C GLY A 105 -5.25 -6.72 3.06
N SER A 106 -5.91 -5.68 3.56
CA SER A 106 -5.33 -4.83 4.58
C SER A 106 -6.36 -4.33 5.58
N MET A 107 -5.86 -4.02 6.77
CA MET A 107 -6.59 -3.30 7.80
C MET A 107 -5.79 -2.05 8.17
N ALA A 108 -6.44 -0.88 8.11
CA ALA A 108 -5.87 0.37 8.58
C ALA A 108 -6.71 0.92 9.72
N VAL A 109 -6.06 1.29 10.81
CA VAL A 109 -6.70 1.79 12.01
C VAL A 109 -6.15 3.18 12.33
N ARG A 110 -7.04 4.15 12.49
CA ARG A 110 -6.64 5.51 12.90
C ARG A 110 -6.15 5.49 14.34
N ILE A 111 -4.91 5.93 14.56
CA ILE A 111 -4.32 6.07 15.91
C ILE A 111 -4.46 7.51 16.40
N ALA A 112 -4.22 8.46 15.51
CA ALA A 112 -4.37 9.89 15.74
C ALA A 112 -4.78 10.57 14.44
N ARG A 113 -5.18 11.84 14.49
CA ARG A 113 -5.71 12.52 13.31
C ARG A 113 -4.85 12.43 12.05
N PRO A 114 -3.52 12.66 12.08
CA PRO A 114 -2.72 12.50 10.87
C PRO A 114 -2.16 11.08 10.67
N VAL A 115 -2.42 10.13 11.61
CA VAL A 115 -1.69 8.87 11.68
C VAL A 115 -2.63 7.68 11.70
N SER A 116 -2.36 6.67 10.85
CA SER A 116 -3.03 5.36 10.86
C SER A 116 -1.99 4.24 10.86
N ALA A 117 -2.20 3.22 11.69
CA ALA A 117 -1.47 1.95 11.58
C ALA A 117 -2.08 1.09 10.50
N ILE A 118 -1.26 0.32 9.81
CA ILE A 118 -1.65 -0.56 8.70
C ILE A 118 -1.05 -1.94 8.91
N VAL A 119 -1.87 -2.96 8.70
CA VAL A 119 -1.44 -4.34 8.51
C VAL A 119 -1.91 -4.77 7.13
N GLU A 120 -1.02 -5.31 6.31
CA GLU A 120 -1.31 -5.75 4.95
C GLU A 120 -0.79 -7.16 4.73
N TRP A 121 -1.64 -8.02 4.17
CA TRP A 121 -1.27 -9.28 3.55
C TRP A 121 -1.23 -9.07 2.04
N THR A 122 -0.08 -9.28 1.43
CA THR A 122 0.16 -8.99 0.01
C THR A 122 -0.10 -10.17 -0.92
N GLY A 123 -0.51 -11.31 -0.39
CA GLY A 123 -0.58 -12.60 -1.12
C GLY A 123 0.65 -13.47 -0.88
N GLN A 124 1.80 -12.89 -0.57
CA GLN A 124 3.05 -13.57 -0.27
C GLN A 124 3.62 -13.24 1.10
N ASP A 125 3.54 -11.99 1.54
CA ASP A 125 4.16 -11.51 2.78
C ASP A 125 3.18 -10.69 3.64
N LEU A 126 3.52 -10.58 4.92
CA LEU A 126 2.85 -9.69 5.86
C LEU A 126 3.67 -8.40 6.02
N ALA A 127 2.99 -7.27 5.86
CA ALA A 127 3.57 -5.97 6.06
C ALA A 127 2.90 -5.22 7.22
N LEU A 128 3.70 -4.46 7.96
CA LEU A 128 3.26 -3.53 9.00
C LEU A 128 3.71 -2.12 8.63
N GLY A 129 2.80 -1.17 8.62
CA GLY A 129 3.10 0.20 8.22
C GLY A 129 2.39 1.24 9.06
N VAL A 130 2.82 2.48 8.86
CA VAL A 130 2.17 3.66 9.42
C VAL A 130 1.96 4.67 8.31
N SER A 131 0.71 5.07 8.09
CA SER A 131 0.38 6.13 7.14
C SER A 131 0.26 7.46 7.87
N ILE A 132 0.98 8.46 7.39
CA ILE A 132 1.05 9.80 8.00
C ILE A 132 0.65 10.83 6.94
N ALA A 133 -0.36 11.65 7.24
CA ALA A 133 -0.76 12.81 6.43
C ALA A 133 -0.39 14.10 7.17
N PRO A 134 0.86 14.57 7.11
CA PRO A 134 1.40 15.59 8.02
C PRO A 134 0.79 16.97 7.82
N PHE A 135 0.22 17.24 6.66
CA PHE A 135 -0.32 18.55 6.31
C PHE A 135 -1.83 18.51 6.10
N ARG A 136 -2.53 19.56 6.49
CA ARG A 136 -3.99 19.67 6.30
C ARG A 136 -4.35 20.12 4.88
N ASP A 137 -3.56 21.05 4.34
CA ASP A 137 -3.84 21.73 3.07
C ASP A 137 -3.02 21.19 1.90
N PHE A 138 -2.06 20.31 2.18
CA PHE A 138 -1.25 19.65 1.17
C PHE A 138 -1.48 18.14 1.22
N PRO A 139 -1.91 17.50 0.10
CA PRO A 139 -2.40 16.12 0.10
C PRO A 139 -1.26 15.07 0.11
N LEU A 140 -0.18 15.34 0.84
CA LEU A 140 0.95 14.42 1.00
C LEU A 140 0.60 13.32 2.01
N VAL A 141 0.89 12.09 1.62
CA VAL A 141 0.87 10.91 2.50
C VAL A 141 2.24 10.25 2.46
N ILE A 142 2.80 9.96 3.63
CA ILE A 142 4.07 9.26 3.81
C ILE A 142 3.75 7.94 4.53
N THR A 143 4.27 6.83 4.01
CA THR A 143 3.99 5.50 4.56
C THR A 143 5.29 4.71 4.71
N PRO A 144 6.00 4.84 5.84
CA PRO A 144 7.01 3.86 6.23
C PRO A 144 6.34 2.52 6.55
N ALA A 145 6.92 1.44 6.06
CA ALA A 145 6.44 0.09 6.31
C ALA A 145 7.59 -0.91 6.42
N LEU A 146 7.38 -1.93 7.24
CA LEU A 146 8.21 -3.12 7.33
C LEU A 146 7.49 -4.22 6.57
N ARG A 147 8.08 -4.69 5.47
CA ARG A 147 7.58 -5.82 4.70
C ARG A 147 8.25 -7.11 5.14
N ASP A 148 7.57 -8.22 4.85
CA ASP A 148 8.02 -9.57 5.16
C ASP A 148 8.34 -9.79 6.65
N VAL A 149 7.48 -9.26 7.53
CA VAL A 149 7.65 -9.40 8.99
C VAL A 149 7.46 -10.83 9.48
N ALA A 150 6.80 -11.68 8.70
CA ALA A 150 6.62 -13.09 8.98
C ALA A 150 7.77 -13.96 8.45
N GLY A 151 8.71 -13.39 7.69
CA GLY A 151 9.86 -14.12 7.14
C GLY A 151 9.47 -15.15 6.08
N ALA A 152 8.49 -14.84 5.24
CA ALA A 152 8.07 -15.71 4.15
C ALA A 152 9.04 -15.71 2.96
N GLY A 153 9.79 -14.62 2.76
CA GLY A 153 10.83 -14.46 1.75
C GLY A 153 12.22 -14.23 2.35
N ASP A 154 12.92 -13.20 1.88
CA ASP A 154 14.29 -12.84 2.29
C ASP A 154 14.39 -12.20 3.69
N GLY A 155 13.27 -12.06 4.37
CA GLY A 155 13.15 -11.48 5.70
C GLY A 155 12.77 -10.00 5.73
N PRO A 156 12.62 -9.43 6.95
CA PRO A 156 12.08 -8.09 7.13
C PRO A 156 12.90 -7.00 6.45
N ARG A 157 12.23 -6.15 5.67
CA ARG A 157 12.83 -5.01 4.98
C ARG A 157 12.01 -3.74 5.15
N LEU A 158 12.70 -2.62 5.37
CA LEU A 158 12.07 -1.31 5.45
C LEU A 158 11.83 -0.74 4.06
N VAL A 159 10.59 -0.30 3.81
CA VAL A 159 10.17 0.41 2.61
C VAL A 159 9.55 1.75 2.99
N LEU A 160 9.63 2.73 2.10
CA LEU A 160 9.06 4.05 2.30
C LEU A 160 8.24 4.46 1.09
N GLY A 161 6.94 4.62 1.28
CA GLY A 161 6.05 5.21 0.30
C GLY A 161 5.82 6.70 0.55
N ALA A 162 5.78 7.50 -0.50
CA ALA A 162 5.34 8.88 -0.46
C ALA A 162 4.41 9.17 -1.65
N GLY A 163 3.27 9.80 -1.41
CA GLY A 163 2.29 10.02 -2.46
C GLY A 163 1.42 11.25 -2.26
N LEU A 164 0.86 11.73 -3.36
CA LEU A 164 -0.13 12.80 -3.41
C LEU A 164 -1.48 12.22 -3.80
N SER A 165 -2.54 12.56 -3.04
CA SER A 165 -3.90 12.07 -3.26
C SER A 165 -4.84 13.24 -3.54
N PHE A 166 -5.40 13.30 -4.74
CA PHE A 166 -6.33 14.32 -5.17
C PHE A 166 -7.76 13.77 -5.22
N ARG A 167 -8.71 14.57 -4.73
CA ARG A 167 -10.16 14.29 -4.82
C ARG A 167 -10.81 15.34 -5.72
N PHE A 168 -11.63 14.87 -6.62
CA PHE A 168 -12.45 15.71 -7.50
C PHE A 168 -13.91 15.45 -7.21
#